data_6e26f8647e5f9daf96f4f597aeb65f25
#
_entry.id   6e26f8647e5f9daf96f4f597aeb65f25
#
_cell.length_a   1.000
_cell.length_b   1.000
_cell.length_c   1.000
_cell.angle_alpha   90.00
_cell.angle_beta   90.00
_cell.angle_gamma   90.00
#
_symmetry.space_group_name_H-M   'P 1'
#
loop_
_entity.id
_entity.type
_entity.pdbx_description
1 polymer ?
#
loop_
_entity_poly.entity_id
_entity_poly.type
_entity_poly.pdbx_seq_one_letter_code
_entity_poly.pdbx_strand_id
1 'polypeptide(L)'
;MNRQPRTLFLASALALAVATGSAGVIAATSSQEVINARQESQIWTTYALSPYLRAHDLKVSVDNGKATLTGHVAEDVNKELAKEIALGVEGISSVDNQIIVDSNYQPAKPGTERGFGDTIDDASITAAVKAKLMWSKNADGMSTNVDTRYGRVTLRGTAQSPEERDLAGRLANNTRGVVSVDNQLQIDPTQVGAMQSGKRAADEAGEDISDSWITTKVKSTLLYSSNVSGSAINVSTAQGVVSLSGRVSNGREHALAIELAQNVRGVKSVQSRELTF
;
A
#
# COMPACT_ATOMS: atom_id res chain seq x y z
N MET A 1 -9.07 12.41 -49.49
CA MET A 1 -8.10 12.75 -48.42
C MET A 1 -8.26 11.74 -47.31
N ASN A 2 -7.43 10.70 -47.36
CA ASN A 2 -7.49 9.55 -46.44
C ASN A 2 -6.51 9.77 -45.30
N ARG A 3 -7.00 9.86 -44.09
CA ARG A 3 -6.17 9.82 -42.88
C ARG A 3 -6.21 8.39 -42.29
N GLN A 4 -5.12 7.67 -42.40
CA GLN A 4 -4.92 6.39 -41.78
C GLN A 4 -4.46 6.56 -40.31
N PRO A 5 -4.96 5.77 -39.33
CA PRO A 5 -4.45 5.77 -37.97
C PRO A 5 -3.15 4.95 -37.92
N ARG A 6 -2.13 5.53 -37.30
CA ARG A 6 -0.88 4.85 -36.99
C ARG A 6 -1.09 3.95 -35.77
N THR A 7 -1.18 2.66 -36.00
CA THR A 7 -1.08 1.62 -34.97
C THR A 7 0.41 1.37 -34.69
N LEU A 8 0.84 1.67 -33.48
CA LEU A 8 2.15 1.26 -32.95
C LEU A 8 2.08 -0.23 -32.56
N PHE A 9 2.64 -1.09 -33.39
CA PHE A 9 2.93 -2.47 -33.04
C PHE A 9 4.25 -2.52 -32.26
N LEU A 10 4.18 -2.85 -30.96
CA LEU A 10 5.31 -3.36 -30.21
C LEU A 10 5.52 -4.82 -30.63
N ALA A 11 6.41 -5.04 -31.58
CA ALA A 11 6.86 -6.37 -31.95
C ALA A 11 8.04 -6.77 -31.06
N SER A 12 7.79 -7.61 -30.06
CA SER A 12 8.82 -8.37 -29.37
C SER A 12 9.31 -9.50 -30.27
N ALA A 13 10.38 -9.24 -31.02
CA ALA A 13 11.06 -10.29 -31.78
C ALA A 13 12.08 -10.99 -30.87
N LEU A 14 11.70 -12.18 -30.36
CA LEU A 14 12.64 -13.13 -29.80
C LEU A 14 13.36 -13.83 -30.98
N ALA A 15 14.51 -13.33 -31.40
CA ALA A 15 15.36 -13.99 -32.38
C ALA A 15 16.32 -14.94 -31.65
N LEU A 16 16.03 -16.24 -31.72
CA LEU A 16 16.95 -17.30 -31.32
C LEU A 16 17.98 -17.47 -32.44
N ALA A 17 19.13 -16.79 -32.32
CA ALA A 17 20.28 -17.02 -33.20
C ALA A 17 21.27 -17.97 -32.49
N VAL A 18 21.29 -19.22 -32.93
CA VAL A 18 22.37 -20.17 -32.60
C VAL A 18 23.52 -19.87 -33.56
N ALA A 19 24.54 -19.12 -33.08
CA ALA A 19 25.82 -18.98 -33.74
C ALA A 19 26.92 -19.41 -32.75
N THR A 20 27.61 -20.48 -33.10
CA THR A 20 28.82 -20.98 -32.42
C THR A 20 29.97 -19.98 -32.57
N GLY A 21 30.45 -19.46 -31.41
CA GLY A 21 31.74 -18.74 -31.32
C GLY A 21 31.64 -17.25 -31.02
N SER A 22 31.18 -16.89 -29.80
CA SER A 22 31.51 -15.70 -29.00
C SER A 22 30.49 -15.50 -27.84
N ALA A 23 30.29 -16.55 -27.08
CA ALA A 23 29.27 -16.58 -26.00
C ALA A 23 29.64 -15.69 -24.77
N GLY A 24 30.83 -15.09 -24.71
CA GLY A 24 31.25 -14.33 -23.55
C GLY A 24 30.77 -12.87 -23.48
N VAL A 25 30.52 -12.22 -24.61
CA VAL A 25 30.22 -10.79 -24.65
C VAL A 25 28.72 -10.50 -24.54
N ILE A 26 27.88 -11.36 -25.12
CA ILE A 26 26.41 -11.18 -25.08
C ILE A 26 25.84 -11.49 -23.67
N ALA A 27 26.42 -12.45 -22.96
CA ALA A 27 26.01 -12.78 -21.60
C ALA A 27 26.39 -11.68 -20.57
N ALA A 28 27.50 -10.98 -20.80
CA ALA A 28 27.95 -9.90 -19.93
C ALA A 28 27.09 -8.64 -20.08
N THR A 29 26.70 -8.29 -21.31
CA THR A 29 25.81 -7.13 -21.56
C THR A 29 24.41 -7.34 -21.01
N SER A 30 23.82 -8.52 -21.18
CA SER A 30 22.50 -8.83 -20.60
C SER A 30 22.51 -8.84 -19.07
N SER A 31 23.60 -9.26 -18.45
CA SER A 31 23.76 -9.21 -16.99
C SER A 31 23.85 -7.77 -16.46
N GLN A 32 24.55 -6.89 -17.18
CA GLN A 32 24.69 -5.49 -16.78
C GLN A 32 23.39 -4.71 -16.94
N GLU A 33 22.66 -4.94 -18.03
CA GLU A 33 21.33 -4.33 -18.22
C GLU A 33 20.34 -4.73 -17.13
N VAL A 34 20.36 -5.99 -16.70
CA VAL A 34 19.53 -6.48 -15.57
C VAL A 34 19.92 -5.82 -14.25
N ILE A 35 21.24 -5.65 -14.01
CA ILE A 35 21.74 -4.95 -12.82
C ILE A 35 21.29 -3.48 -12.84
N ASN A 36 21.48 -2.79 -13.96
CA ASN A 36 21.07 -1.40 -14.12
C ASN A 36 19.56 -1.22 -13.87
N ALA A 37 18.71 -2.06 -14.51
CA ALA A 37 17.27 -2.03 -14.34
C ALA A 37 16.82 -2.30 -12.90
N ARG A 38 17.52 -3.20 -12.19
CA ARG A 38 17.28 -3.47 -10.78
C ARG A 38 17.59 -2.25 -9.91
N GLN A 39 18.73 -1.60 -10.14
CA GLN A 39 19.15 -0.40 -9.42
C GLN A 39 18.19 0.77 -9.68
N GLU A 40 17.79 0.98 -10.93
CA GLU A 40 16.75 1.96 -11.29
C GLU A 40 15.46 1.70 -10.53
N SER A 41 15.00 0.45 -10.52
CA SER A 41 13.77 0.06 -9.82
C SER A 41 13.86 0.29 -8.30
N GLN A 42 15.02 0.07 -7.69
CA GLN A 42 15.24 0.31 -6.26
C GLN A 42 15.20 1.79 -5.93
N ILE A 43 15.87 2.63 -6.72
CA ILE A 43 15.85 4.09 -6.56
C ILE A 43 14.40 4.60 -6.73
N TRP A 44 13.73 4.19 -7.78
CA TRP A 44 12.35 4.55 -8.09
C TRP A 44 11.39 4.18 -6.96
N THR A 45 11.47 2.96 -6.45
CA THR A 45 10.64 2.51 -5.34
C THR A 45 10.86 3.37 -4.11
N THR A 46 12.10 3.74 -3.83
CA THR A 46 12.42 4.58 -2.67
C THR A 46 11.88 6.00 -2.86
N TYR A 47 11.95 6.58 -4.07
CA TYR A 47 11.33 7.89 -4.35
C TYR A 47 9.82 7.85 -4.19
N ALA A 48 9.17 6.82 -4.72
CA ALA A 48 7.73 6.63 -4.62
C ALA A 48 7.23 6.48 -3.17
N LEU A 49 8.05 5.89 -2.30
CA LEU A 49 7.76 5.73 -0.88
C LEU A 49 8.12 6.97 -0.05
N SER A 50 8.94 7.89 -0.59
CA SER A 50 9.33 9.13 0.10
C SER A 50 8.20 10.14 0.10
N PRO A 51 7.72 10.62 1.26
CA PRO A 51 6.69 11.66 1.31
C PRO A 51 7.12 12.99 0.69
N TYR A 52 8.44 13.20 0.52
CA TYR A 52 9.02 14.43 -0.01
C TYR A 52 9.31 14.38 -1.52
N LEU A 53 9.43 13.18 -2.09
CA LEU A 53 9.80 13.00 -3.52
C LEU A 53 8.68 12.44 -4.38
N ARG A 54 7.75 11.68 -3.82
CA ARG A 54 6.69 10.96 -4.55
C ARG A 54 5.76 11.83 -5.39
N ALA A 55 5.61 13.10 -5.03
CA ALA A 55 4.78 14.05 -5.76
C ALA A 55 5.50 14.73 -6.93
N HIS A 56 6.81 14.50 -7.09
CA HIS A 56 7.64 15.14 -8.10
C HIS A 56 7.84 14.22 -9.31
N ASP A 57 7.88 14.80 -10.51
CA ASP A 57 8.16 14.06 -11.75
C ASP A 57 9.68 13.86 -11.89
N LEU A 58 10.20 12.91 -11.11
CA LEU A 58 11.61 12.53 -11.15
C LEU A 58 11.79 11.32 -12.07
N LYS A 59 12.88 11.32 -12.82
CA LYS A 59 13.29 10.21 -13.69
C LYS A 59 14.69 9.77 -13.30
N VAL A 60 14.90 8.46 -13.33
CA VAL A 60 16.16 7.82 -12.98
C VAL A 60 16.59 6.95 -14.14
N SER A 61 17.84 7.02 -14.51
CA SER A 61 18.51 6.07 -15.40
C SER A 61 19.83 5.66 -14.78
N VAL A 62 20.14 4.37 -14.83
CA VAL A 62 21.40 3.85 -14.32
C VAL A 62 22.19 3.19 -15.45
N ASP A 63 23.44 3.54 -15.54
CA ASP A 63 24.40 2.89 -16.44
C ASP A 63 25.72 2.62 -15.71
N ASN A 64 26.09 1.33 -15.62
CA ASN A 64 27.36 0.88 -15.00
C ASN A 64 27.62 1.49 -13.61
N GLY A 65 26.59 1.56 -12.75
CA GLY A 65 26.68 2.11 -11.40
C GLY A 65 26.71 3.64 -11.33
N LYS A 66 26.51 4.34 -12.45
CA LYS A 66 26.25 5.78 -12.49
C LYS A 66 24.78 6.04 -12.64
N ALA A 67 24.14 6.66 -11.63
CA ALA A 67 22.76 7.10 -11.71
C ALA A 67 22.65 8.53 -12.26
N THR A 68 21.80 8.74 -13.26
CA THR A 68 21.43 10.06 -13.78
C THR A 68 20.03 10.38 -13.32
N LEU A 69 19.86 11.49 -12.61
CA LEU A 69 18.59 11.98 -12.07
C LEU A 69 18.14 13.20 -12.85
N THR A 70 16.90 13.20 -13.31
CA THR A 70 16.31 14.34 -14.05
C THR A 70 14.90 14.61 -13.53
N GLY A 71 14.37 15.78 -13.83
CA GLY A 71 13.02 16.20 -13.44
C GLY A 71 13.03 17.53 -12.71
N HIS A 72 11.95 17.82 -12.00
CA HIS A 72 11.76 19.09 -11.31
C HIS A 72 11.36 18.89 -9.86
N VAL A 73 11.89 19.72 -8.97
CA VAL A 73 11.51 19.78 -7.55
C VAL A 73 11.28 21.23 -7.13
N ALA A 74 10.48 21.44 -6.11
CA ALA A 74 10.18 22.78 -5.59
C ALA A 74 11.33 23.37 -4.76
N GLU A 75 12.11 22.51 -4.10
CA GLU A 75 13.09 22.90 -3.11
C GLU A 75 14.43 22.19 -3.33
N ASP A 76 15.53 22.87 -3.00
CA ASP A 76 16.89 22.33 -3.12
C ASP A 76 17.11 21.10 -2.23
N VAL A 77 16.47 21.09 -1.05
CA VAL A 77 16.53 19.95 -0.13
C VAL A 77 15.98 18.66 -0.76
N ASN A 78 14.97 18.76 -1.62
CA ASN A 78 14.41 17.60 -2.32
C ASN A 78 15.36 17.08 -3.40
N LYS A 79 16.11 17.97 -4.06
CA LYS A 79 17.16 17.63 -5.01
C LYS A 79 18.31 16.87 -4.33
N GLU A 80 18.78 17.35 -3.18
CA GLU A 80 19.82 16.66 -2.42
C GLU A 80 19.33 15.33 -1.83
N LEU A 81 18.09 15.28 -1.31
CA LEU A 81 17.50 14.05 -0.83
C LEU A 81 17.42 12.97 -1.93
N ALA A 82 17.03 13.35 -3.14
CA ALA A 82 17.00 12.43 -4.27
C ALA A 82 18.38 11.86 -4.57
N LYS A 83 19.42 12.69 -4.54
CA LYS A 83 20.81 12.27 -4.75
C LYS A 83 21.28 11.29 -3.67
N GLU A 84 21.04 11.62 -2.38
CA GLU A 84 21.46 10.76 -1.27
C GLU A 84 20.76 9.39 -1.29
N ILE A 85 19.49 9.35 -1.64
CA ILE A 85 18.77 8.08 -1.82
C ILE A 85 19.39 7.25 -2.93
N ALA A 86 19.72 7.87 -4.07
CA ALA A 86 20.35 7.15 -5.18
C ALA A 86 21.73 6.61 -4.80
N LEU A 87 22.54 7.38 -4.09
CA LEU A 87 23.86 6.93 -3.57
C LEU A 87 23.73 5.80 -2.54
N GLY A 88 22.63 5.71 -1.83
CA GLY A 88 22.35 4.66 -0.85
C GLY A 88 22.02 3.29 -1.49
N VAL A 89 21.80 3.20 -2.80
CA VAL A 89 21.51 1.95 -3.47
C VAL A 89 22.80 1.20 -3.79
N GLU A 90 22.83 -0.10 -3.44
CA GLU A 90 23.98 -0.96 -3.62
C GLU A 90 24.43 -1.01 -5.09
N GLY A 91 25.73 -0.74 -5.32
CA GLY A 91 26.35 -0.73 -6.64
C GLY A 91 26.25 0.60 -7.38
N ILE A 92 25.63 1.64 -6.82
CA ILE A 92 25.72 3.00 -7.32
C ILE A 92 27.01 3.65 -6.79
N SER A 93 27.91 4.00 -7.69
CA SER A 93 29.21 4.62 -7.37
C SER A 93 29.20 6.14 -7.57
N SER A 94 28.31 6.65 -8.41
CA SER A 94 28.21 8.07 -8.68
C SER A 94 26.80 8.49 -9.11
N VAL A 95 26.44 9.74 -8.84
CA VAL A 95 25.15 10.32 -9.21
C VAL A 95 25.36 11.61 -9.99
N ASP A 96 24.82 11.66 -11.18
CA ASP A 96 24.70 12.87 -12.01
C ASP A 96 23.32 13.49 -11.75
N ASN A 97 23.28 14.50 -10.88
CA ASN A 97 22.03 15.11 -10.44
C ASN A 97 21.64 16.31 -11.30
N GLN A 98 20.91 16.07 -12.37
CA GLN A 98 20.38 17.07 -13.31
C GLN A 98 18.97 17.55 -12.95
N ILE A 99 18.50 17.30 -11.71
CA ILE A 99 17.19 17.78 -11.23
C ILE A 99 17.21 19.31 -11.21
N ILE A 100 16.18 19.92 -11.77
CA ILE A 100 15.98 21.37 -11.79
C ILE A 100 15.17 21.76 -10.54
N VAL A 101 15.68 22.74 -9.81
CA VAL A 101 14.95 23.36 -8.70
C VAL A 101 14.17 24.55 -9.25
N ASP A 102 12.84 24.48 -9.14
CA ASP A 102 11.93 25.56 -9.54
C ASP A 102 10.97 25.83 -8.39
N SER A 103 11.16 26.95 -7.71
CA SER A 103 10.30 27.35 -6.57
C SER A 103 8.84 27.58 -6.96
N ASN A 104 8.55 27.73 -8.25
CA ASN A 104 7.19 27.82 -8.78
C ASN A 104 6.65 26.45 -9.25
N TYR A 105 7.48 25.42 -9.22
CA TYR A 105 7.05 24.07 -9.58
C TYR A 105 5.94 23.61 -8.65
N GLN A 106 4.76 23.44 -9.23
CA GLN A 106 3.67 22.78 -8.55
C GLN A 106 3.65 21.33 -9.02
N PRO A 107 3.86 20.37 -8.10
CA PRO A 107 3.65 18.98 -8.43
C PRO A 107 2.30 18.80 -9.12
N ALA A 108 2.24 17.96 -10.14
CA ALA A 108 1.02 17.73 -10.90
C ALA A 108 -0.14 17.48 -9.94
N LYS A 109 -1.19 18.31 -10.03
CA LYS A 109 -2.40 18.10 -9.23
C LYS A 109 -2.93 16.72 -9.53
N PRO A 110 -3.35 15.94 -8.50
CA PRO A 110 -3.96 14.65 -8.72
C PRO A 110 -5.07 14.80 -9.77
N GLY A 111 -4.92 14.22 -10.96
CA GLY A 111 -5.97 14.26 -11.98
C GLY A 111 -5.53 14.35 -13.45
N THR A 112 -4.29 14.67 -13.78
CA THR A 112 -3.88 14.82 -15.19
C THR A 112 -3.00 13.69 -15.73
N GLU A 113 -2.07 13.18 -14.92
CA GLU A 113 -1.32 11.95 -15.24
C GLU A 113 -0.96 11.23 -13.92
N ARG A 114 -1.23 9.92 -13.85
CA ARG A 114 -0.87 9.12 -12.68
C ARG A 114 0.64 8.93 -12.62
N GLY A 115 1.27 9.47 -11.59
CA GLY A 115 2.64 9.12 -11.25
C GLY A 115 2.74 7.66 -10.76
N PHE A 116 3.91 7.06 -10.91
CA PHE A 116 4.15 5.72 -10.38
C PHE A 116 3.98 5.67 -8.84
N GLY A 117 4.36 6.76 -8.15
CA GLY A 117 4.14 6.92 -6.71
C GLY A 117 2.68 6.89 -6.31
N ASP A 118 1.81 7.63 -7.01
CA ASP A 118 0.36 7.62 -6.77
C ASP A 118 -0.24 6.22 -6.96
N THR A 119 0.26 5.47 -7.94
CA THR A 119 -0.20 4.11 -8.20
C THR A 119 0.21 3.16 -7.07
N ILE A 120 1.42 3.27 -6.53
CA ILE A 120 1.88 2.47 -5.39
C ILE A 120 1.15 2.87 -4.11
N ASP A 121 0.95 4.15 -3.85
CA ASP A 121 0.19 4.63 -2.71
C ASP A 121 -1.25 4.10 -2.76
N ASP A 122 -1.93 4.24 -3.88
CA ASP A 122 -3.29 3.73 -4.07
C ASP A 122 -3.37 2.20 -3.92
N ALA A 123 -2.39 1.46 -4.46
CA ALA A 123 -2.32 0.01 -4.29
C ALA A 123 -2.12 -0.39 -2.82
N SER A 124 -1.27 0.35 -2.10
CA SER A 124 -1.01 0.14 -0.68
C SER A 124 -2.25 0.44 0.17
N ILE A 125 -2.96 1.54 -0.13
CA ILE A 125 -4.23 1.89 0.52
C ILE A 125 -5.28 0.82 0.25
N THR A 126 -5.45 0.41 -1.02
CA THR A 126 -6.37 -0.66 -1.41
C THR A 126 -6.08 -1.95 -0.63
N ALA A 127 -4.82 -2.36 -0.56
CA ALA A 127 -4.41 -3.56 0.18
C ALA A 127 -4.68 -3.43 1.68
N ALA A 128 -4.39 -2.28 2.29
CA ALA A 128 -4.63 -2.04 3.71
C ALA A 128 -6.13 -2.02 4.06
N VAL A 129 -6.96 -1.34 3.24
CA VAL A 129 -8.42 -1.34 3.41
C VAL A 129 -8.98 -2.76 3.28
N LYS A 130 -8.59 -3.47 2.21
CA LYS A 130 -9.05 -4.84 1.97
C LYS A 130 -8.65 -5.78 3.09
N ALA A 131 -7.43 -5.67 3.60
CA ALA A 131 -6.94 -6.44 4.74
C ALA A 131 -7.79 -6.18 6.01
N LYS A 132 -8.07 -4.91 6.35
CA LYS A 132 -8.92 -4.57 7.50
C LYS A 132 -10.32 -5.15 7.37
N LEU A 133 -10.94 -5.08 6.19
CA LEU A 133 -12.25 -5.65 5.93
C LEU A 133 -12.24 -7.18 6.07
N MET A 134 -11.23 -7.86 5.52
CA MET A 134 -11.08 -9.31 5.61
C MET A 134 -10.82 -9.80 7.04
N TRP A 135 -10.12 -9.01 7.86
CA TRP A 135 -9.84 -9.38 9.26
C TRP A 135 -10.97 -9.00 10.20
N SER A 136 -11.90 -8.17 9.75
CA SER A 136 -13.07 -7.80 10.56
C SER A 136 -13.99 -9.00 10.77
N LYS A 137 -14.51 -9.13 11.99
CA LYS A 137 -15.54 -10.14 12.30
C LYS A 137 -16.94 -9.72 11.83
N ASN A 138 -17.16 -8.43 11.64
CA ASN A 138 -18.46 -7.83 11.35
C ASN A 138 -18.54 -7.12 10.00
N ALA A 139 -17.48 -7.18 9.16
CA ALA A 139 -17.50 -6.69 7.80
C ALA A 139 -17.07 -7.81 6.85
N ASP A 140 -17.76 -7.95 5.71
CA ASP A 140 -17.43 -8.93 4.71
C ASP A 140 -16.45 -8.35 3.68
N GLY A 141 -15.17 -8.56 3.94
CA GLY A 141 -14.10 -8.14 3.02
C GLY A 141 -14.04 -8.95 1.73
N MET A 142 -14.64 -10.14 1.69
CA MET A 142 -14.62 -10.99 0.48
C MET A 142 -15.66 -10.53 -0.55
N SER A 143 -16.81 -10.07 -0.09
CA SER A 143 -17.87 -9.53 -0.95
C SER A 143 -17.68 -8.04 -1.28
N THR A 144 -16.66 -7.41 -0.68
CA THR A 144 -16.34 -6.00 -0.90
C THR A 144 -15.20 -5.84 -1.90
N ASN A 145 -15.48 -5.20 -3.03
CA ASN A 145 -14.46 -4.73 -3.95
C ASN A 145 -13.99 -3.33 -3.55
N VAL A 146 -12.67 -3.15 -3.46
CA VAL A 146 -12.02 -1.90 -3.06
C VAL A 146 -11.20 -1.38 -4.22
N ASP A 147 -11.49 -0.18 -4.68
CA ASP A 147 -10.70 0.57 -5.67
C ASP A 147 -10.25 1.90 -5.05
N THR A 148 -8.99 2.24 -5.25
CA THR A 148 -8.44 3.50 -4.74
C THR A 148 -7.85 4.31 -5.87
N ARG A 149 -8.14 5.61 -5.88
CA ARG A 149 -7.58 6.58 -6.82
C ARG A 149 -7.28 7.89 -6.10
N TYR A 150 -6.01 8.26 -6.05
CA TYR A 150 -5.54 9.47 -5.35
C TYR A 150 -6.01 9.52 -3.89
N GLY A 151 -5.91 8.38 -3.18
CA GLY A 151 -6.37 8.26 -1.80
C GLY A 151 -7.90 8.24 -1.64
N ARG A 152 -8.68 8.34 -2.72
CA ARG A 152 -10.13 8.20 -2.71
C ARG A 152 -10.51 6.75 -2.89
N VAL A 153 -11.09 6.16 -1.86
CA VAL A 153 -11.49 4.76 -1.82
C VAL A 153 -12.95 4.63 -2.24
N THR A 154 -13.22 3.75 -3.19
CA THR A 154 -14.58 3.34 -3.57
C THR A 154 -14.80 1.90 -3.12
N LEU A 155 -15.84 1.68 -2.31
CA LEU A 155 -16.30 0.36 -1.89
C LEU A 155 -17.49 -0.06 -2.72
N ARG A 156 -17.42 -1.24 -3.34
CA ARG A 156 -18.52 -1.83 -4.14
C ARG A 156 -18.76 -3.26 -3.74
N GLY A 157 -19.98 -3.73 -3.94
CA GLY A 157 -20.41 -5.08 -3.62
C GLY A 157 -21.65 -5.08 -2.74
N THR A 158 -21.78 -6.06 -1.86
CA THR A 158 -22.95 -6.22 -1.00
C THR A 158 -22.57 -6.22 0.48
N ALA A 159 -23.42 -5.69 1.31
CA ALA A 159 -23.40 -5.80 2.76
C ALA A 159 -24.70 -6.42 3.24
N GLN A 160 -24.66 -7.18 4.32
CA GLN A 160 -25.83 -7.89 4.84
C GLN A 160 -26.77 -6.95 5.62
N SER A 161 -26.23 -5.85 6.14
CA SER A 161 -26.99 -4.87 6.92
C SER A 161 -26.44 -3.44 6.76
N PRO A 162 -27.24 -2.41 7.11
CA PRO A 162 -26.74 -1.04 7.19
C PRO A 162 -25.53 -0.86 8.09
N GLU A 163 -25.51 -1.57 9.23
CA GLU A 163 -24.42 -1.50 10.23
C GLU A 163 -23.10 -2.05 9.64
N GLU A 164 -23.18 -3.13 8.87
CA GLU A 164 -22.03 -3.70 8.17
C GLU A 164 -21.49 -2.74 7.11
N ARG A 165 -22.39 -2.16 6.29
CA ARG A 165 -22.04 -1.15 5.29
C ARG A 165 -21.34 0.05 5.94
N ASP A 166 -21.89 0.54 7.04
CA ASP A 166 -21.34 1.69 7.75
C ASP A 166 -19.99 1.34 8.43
N LEU A 167 -19.85 0.13 8.97
CA LEU A 167 -18.60 -0.35 9.52
C LEU A 167 -17.51 -0.43 8.43
N ALA A 168 -17.84 -0.98 7.26
CA ALA A 168 -16.90 -1.04 6.14
C ALA A 168 -16.42 0.38 5.74
N GLY A 169 -17.33 1.34 5.68
CA GLY A 169 -17.01 2.74 5.43
C GLY A 169 -16.08 3.35 6.50
N ARG A 170 -16.35 3.10 7.79
CA ARG A 170 -15.48 3.57 8.88
C ARG A 170 -14.11 2.94 8.86
N LEU A 171 -14.00 1.63 8.62
CA LEU A 171 -12.73 0.93 8.53
C LEU A 171 -11.88 1.45 7.37
N ALA A 172 -12.50 1.71 6.22
CA ALA A 172 -11.82 2.33 5.08
C ALA A 172 -11.37 3.76 5.40
N ASN A 173 -12.27 4.60 5.93
CA ASN A 173 -11.95 6.00 6.25
C ASN A 173 -10.86 6.14 7.33
N ASN A 174 -10.77 5.17 8.24
CA ASN A 174 -9.73 5.12 9.27
C ASN A 174 -8.46 4.39 8.79
N THR A 175 -8.19 4.37 7.50
CA THR A 175 -6.97 3.78 6.93
C THR A 175 -6.02 4.88 6.48
N ARG A 176 -4.76 4.73 6.83
CA ARG A 176 -3.70 5.71 6.50
C ARG A 176 -3.63 5.91 4.99
N GLY A 177 -3.55 7.17 4.57
CA GLY A 177 -3.51 7.57 3.18
C GLY A 177 -4.88 7.75 2.53
N VAL A 178 -5.98 7.34 3.18
CA VAL A 178 -7.35 7.56 2.69
C VAL A 178 -7.72 9.03 2.88
N VAL A 179 -8.08 9.68 1.78
CA VAL A 179 -8.56 11.07 1.73
C VAL A 179 -10.08 11.13 1.83
N SER A 180 -10.77 10.21 1.17
CA SER A 180 -12.24 10.11 1.20
C SER A 180 -12.69 8.69 0.86
N VAL A 181 -13.90 8.35 1.31
CA VAL A 181 -14.54 7.06 1.03
C VAL A 181 -15.87 7.29 0.35
N ASP A 182 -16.03 6.65 -0.81
CA ASP A 182 -17.32 6.53 -1.51
C ASP A 182 -17.84 5.10 -1.29
N ASN A 183 -18.81 4.97 -0.38
CA ASN A 183 -19.36 3.68 0.02
C ASN A 183 -20.59 3.35 -0.81
N GLN A 184 -20.38 2.60 -1.89
CA GLN A 184 -21.41 2.14 -2.83
C GLN A 184 -21.89 0.71 -2.53
N LEU A 185 -21.67 0.18 -1.31
CA LEU A 185 -22.18 -1.14 -0.94
C LEU A 185 -23.70 -1.16 -0.93
N GLN A 186 -24.26 -2.15 -1.60
CA GLN A 186 -25.69 -2.41 -1.63
C GLN A 186 -26.08 -3.33 -0.49
N ILE A 187 -27.23 -3.07 0.15
CA ILE A 187 -27.71 -3.93 1.22
C ILE A 187 -28.51 -5.07 0.59
N ASP A 188 -28.02 -6.29 0.75
CA ASP A 188 -28.71 -7.50 0.33
C ASP A 188 -28.90 -8.45 1.52
N PRO A 189 -30.07 -8.38 2.18
CA PRO A 189 -30.36 -9.21 3.32
C PRO A 189 -30.58 -10.69 2.97
N THR A 190 -30.70 -11.05 1.68
CA THR A 190 -30.91 -12.45 1.27
C THR A 190 -29.64 -13.28 1.36
N GLN A 191 -28.48 -12.68 1.38
CA GLN A 191 -27.17 -13.35 1.55
C GLN A 191 -26.90 -13.78 3.01
N VAL A 192 -27.72 -13.34 3.96
CA VAL A 192 -27.57 -13.65 5.41
C VAL A 192 -27.56 -15.17 5.67
N GLY A 193 -28.30 -15.96 4.90
CA GLY A 193 -28.43 -17.39 5.12
C GLY A 193 -27.23 -18.22 4.66
N ALA A 194 -26.64 -17.91 3.53
CA ALA A 194 -25.58 -18.71 2.93
C ALA A 194 -24.21 -18.46 3.62
N MET A 195 -23.93 -17.21 3.99
CA MET A 195 -22.66 -16.84 4.64
C MET A 195 -22.65 -17.08 6.13
N GLN A 196 -23.78 -16.90 6.85
CA GLN A 196 -23.89 -17.30 8.25
C GLN A 196 -23.70 -18.81 8.43
N SER A 197 -24.18 -19.61 7.48
CA SER A 197 -23.95 -21.06 7.48
C SER A 197 -22.46 -21.39 7.25
N GLY A 198 -21.79 -20.71 6.31
CA GLY A 198 -20.36 -20.87 6.10
C GLY A 198 -19.49 -20.35 7.24
N LYS A 199 -19.89 -19.22 7.85
CA LYS A 199 -19.19 -18.63 9.00
C LYS A 199 -19.37 -19.45 10.28
N ARG A 200 -20.59 -19.99 10.53
CA ARG A 200 -20.85 -20.94 11.62
C ARG A 200 -20.13 -22.27 11.40
N ALA A 201 -20.11 -22.79 10.18
CA ALA A 201 -19.38 -24.00 9.86
C ALA A 201 -17.85 -23.84 10.03
N ALA A 202 -17.30 -22.66 9.74
CA ALA A 202 -15.89 -22.33 9.99
C ALA A 202 -15.60 -22.12 11.49
N ASP A 203 -16.51 -21.50 12.23
CA ASP A 203 -16.41 -21.32 13.68
C ASP A 203 -16.65 -22.64 14.43
N GLU A 204 -17.54 -23.52 13.92
CA GLU A 204 -17.82 -24.85 14.46
C GLU A 204 -16.78 -25.91 14.06
N ALA A 205 -16.09 -25.73 12.91
CA ALA A 205 -15.01 -26.61 12.48
C ALA A 205 -13.72 -26.45 13.33
N GLY A 206 -13.74 -25.53 14.32
CA GLY A 206 -12.65 -25.44 15.29
C GLY A 206 -11.31 -25.06 14.68
N GLU A 207 -11.28 -24.21 13.65
CA GLU A 207 -10.07 -23.47 13.37
C GLU A 207 -9.80 -22.55 14.56
N ASP A 208 -9.08 -23.07 15.54
CA ASP A 208 -8.51 -22.26 16.63
C ASP A 208 -7.65 -21.17 15.99
N ILE A 209 -8.27 -19.99 15.79
CA ILE A 209 -7.52 -18.81 15.33
C ILE A 209 -6.44 -18.57 16.36
N SER A 210 -5.19 -18.84 15.99
CA SER A 210 -4.07 -18.80 16.93
C SER A 210 -3.92 -17.38 17.50
N ASP A 211 -3.56 -17.29 18.77
CA ASP A 211 -3.28 -16.02 19.44
C ASP A 211 -2.19 -15.22 18.71
N SER A 212 -1.23 -15.90 18.09
CA SER A 212 -0.20 -15.28 17.24
C SER A 212 -0.82 -14.60 16.01
N TRP A 213 -1.80 -15.23 15.36
CA TRP A 213 -2.52 -14.64 14.23
C TRP A 213 -3.32 -13.41 14.68
N ILE A 214 -4.06 -13.51 15.81
CA ILE A 214 -4.83 -12.40 16.37
C ILE A 214 -3.90 -11.24 16.70
N THR A 215 -2.80 -11.47 17.41
CA THR A 215 -1.81 -10.45 17.75
C THR A 215 -1.30 -9.72 16.50
N THR A 216 -0.93 -10.47 15.46
CA THR A 216 -0.43 -9.91 14.21
C THR A 216 -1.47 -9.04 13.51
N LYS A 217 -2.74 -9.52 13.44
CA LYS A 217 -3.81 -8.79 12.76
C LYS A 217 -4.24 -7.54 13.51
N VAL A 218 -4.33 -7.62 14.85
CA VAL A 218 -4.59 -6.44 15.69
C VAL A 218 -3.47 -5.41 15.53
N LYS A 219 -2.21 -5.83 15.65
CA LYS A 219 -1.06 -4.92 15.48
C LYS A 219 -1.06 -4.26 14.11
N SER A 220 -1.29 -5.02 13.04
CA SER A 220 -1.37 -4.49 11.67
C SER A 220 -2.54 -3.51 11.51
N THR A 221 -3.71 -3.81 12.08
CA THR A 221 -4.89 -2.94 12.03
C THR A 221 -4.61 -1.58 12.69
N LEU A 222 -3.93 -1.59 13.85
CA LEU A 222 -3.51 -0.36 14.52
C LEU A 222 -2.46 0.41 13.73
N LEU A 223 -1.48 -0.28 13.13
CA LEU A 223 -0.45 0.35 12.29
C LEU A 223 -1.02 0.99 11.02
N TYR A 224 -2.06 0.40 10.44
CA TYR A 224 -2.74 0.94 9.26
C TYR A 224 -3.76 2.04 9.58
N SER A 225 -4.01 2.33 10.85
CA SER A 225 -4.91 3.41 11.25
C SER A 225 -4.27 4.78 11.02
N SER A 226 -5.07 5.74 10.52
CA SER A 226 -4.69 7.16 10.43
C SER A 226 -4.77 7.88 11.77
N ASN A 227 -5.62 7.37 12.68
CA ASN A 227 -6.01 8.05 13.92
C ASN A 227 -5.52 7.33 15.19
N VAL A 228 -4.63 6.34 15.02
CA VAL A 228 -3.99 5.61 16.12
C VAL A 228 -2.50 5.52 15.88
N SER A 229 -1.72 5.85 16.89
CA SER A 229 -0.25 5.72 16.94
C SER A 229 0.14 4.24 17.16
N GLY A 230 -0.24 3.37 16.21
CA GLY A 230 -0.11 1.91 16.36
C GLY A 230 1.32 1.43 16.66
N SER A 231 2.36 2.19 16.31
CA SER A 231 3.75 1.88 16.66
C SER A 231 4.02 1.99 18.17
N ALA A 232 3.32 2.89 18.88
CA ALA A 232 3.45 3.11 20.32
C ALA A 232 2.61 2.15 21.16
N ILE A 233 1.83 1.27 20.53
CA ILE A 233 0.96 0.29 21.21
C ILE A 233 1.56 -1.10 21.07
N ASN A 234 1.83 -1.75 22.18
CA ASN A 234 2.15 -3.17 22.22
C ASN A 234 0.88 -4.00 22.28
N VAL A 235 0.88 -5.12 21.59
CA VAL A 235 -0.24 -6.05 21.50
C VAL A 235 0.24 -7.43 21.88
N SER A 236 -0.47 -8.08 22.80
CA SER A 236 -0.31 -9.50 23.11
C SER A 236 -1.68 -10.16 23.18
N THR A 237 -1.76 -11.45 22.89
CA THR A 237 -3.00 -12.20 22.93
C THR A 237 -2.80 -13.51 23.69
N ALA A 238 -3.75 -13.86 24.54
CA ALA A 238 -3.82 -15.14 25.23
C ALA A 238 -5.27 -15.63 25.23
N GLN A 239 -5.52 -16.82 24.66
CA GLN A 239 -6.85 -17.44 24.55
C GLN A 239 -7.92 -16.53 23.93
N GLY A 240 -7.51 -15.71 22.93
CA GLY A 240 -8.37 -14.73 22.26
C GLY A 240 -8.60 -13.43 23.06
N VAL A 241 -7.99 -13.27 24.24
CA VAL A 241 -7.99 -12.04 25.02
C VAL A 241 -6.80 -11.19 24.59
N VAL A 242 -7.08 -10.02 24.01
CA VAL A 242 -6.05 -9.08 23.53
C VAL A 242 -5.73 -8.09 24.64
N SER A 243 -4.45 -7.96 24.99
CA SER A 243 -3.95 -6.95 25.92
C SER A 243 -3.22 -5.85 25.12
N LEU A 244 -3.67 -4.62 25.30
CA LEU A 244 -3.06 -3.42 24.73
C LEU A 244 -2.29 -2.68 25.84
N SER A 245 -1.02 -2.34 25.55
CA SER A 245 -0.18 -1.56 26.46
C SER A 245 0.63 -0.52 25.70
N GLY A 246 1.07 0.51 26.40
CA GLY A 246 1.84 1.62 25.81
C GLY A 246 1.19 2.96 26.02
N ARG A 247 1.43 3.91 25.09
CA ARG A 247 0.93 5.29 25.23
C ARG A 247 0.21 5.73 23.96
N VAL A 248 -0.92 6.40 24.17
CA VAL A 248 -1.69 7.10 23.13
C VAL A 248 -1.85 8.57 23.48
N SER A 249 -2.24 9.41 22.54
CA SER A 249 -2.23 10.85 22.67
C SER A 249 -3.42 11.39 23.49
N ASN A 250 -4.53 10.66 23.52
CA ASN A 250 -5.76 11.12 24.17
C ASN A 250 -6.79 9.97 24.28
N GLY A 251 -7.88 10.23 25.02
CA GLY A 251 -8.94 9.24 25.25
C GLY A 251 -9.70 8.81 23.99
N ARG A 252 -9.75 9.62 22.93
CA ARG A 252 -10.38 9.22 21.65
C ARG A 252 -9.54 8.18 20.95
N GLU A 253 -8.24 8.37 20.91
CA GLU A 253 -7.29 7.41 20.35
C GLU A 253 -7.32 6.10 21.13
N HIS A 254 -7.39 6.19 22.48
CA HIS A 254 -7.56 5.02 23.36
C HIS A 254 -8.83 4.23 23.02
N ALA A 255 -9.98 4.90 22.93
CA ALA A 255 -11.24 4.25 22.59
C ALA A 255 -11.23 3.62 21.19
N LEU A 256 -10.64 4.32 20.22
CA LEU A 256 -10.52 3.83 18.84
C LEU A 256 -9.59 2.61 18.75
N ALA A 257 -8.48 2.60 19.49
CA ALA A 257 -7.59 1.44 19.52
C ALA A 257 -8.30 0.19 20.06
N ILE A 258 -9.12 0.34 21.09
CA ILE A 258 -9.95 -0.75 21.63
C ILE A 258 -10.97 -1.23 20.59
N GLU A 259 -11.70 -0.30 19.95
CA GLU A 259 -12.71 -0.63 18.91
C GLU A 259 -12.08 -1.40 17.75
N LEU A 260 -10.96 -0.91 17.24
CA LEU A 260 -10.24 -1.57 16.16
C LEU A 260 -9.77 -2.98 16.53
N ALA A 261 -9.24 -3.16 17.75
CA ALA A 261 -8.83 -4.47 18.24
C ALA A 261 -10.02 -5.42 18.41
N GLN A 262 -11.14 -4.93 18.97
CA GLN A 262 -12.35 -5.72 19.17
C GLN A 262 -12.99 -6.21 17.87
N ASN A 263 -12.83 -5.45 16.76
CA ASN A 263 -13.36 -5.81 15.45
C ASN A 263 -12.56 -6.90 14.72
N VAL A 264 -11.37 -7.26 15.18
CA VAL A 264 -10.58 -8.32 14.56
C VAL A 264 -11.17 -9.70 14.89
N ARG A 265 -11.26 -10.56 13.86
CA ARG A 265 -11.75 -11.94 14.01
C ARG A 265 -10.92 -12.71 15.04
N GLY A 266 -11.57 -13.52 15.85
CA GLY A 266 -10.93 -14.29 16.91
C GLY A 266 -10.75 -13.54 18.24
N VAL A 267 -10.88 -12.23 18.28
CA VAL A 267 -10.81 -11.44 19.51
C VAL A 267 -12.07 -11.66 20.34
N LYS A 268 -11.92 -12.22 21.53
CA LYS A 268 -13.01 -12.43 22.49
C LYS A 268 -13.23 -11.18 23.36
N SER A 269 -12.15 -10.58 23.83
CA SER A 269 -12.18 -9.35 24.63
C SER A 269 -10.86 -8.58 24.51
N VAL A 270 -10.89 -7.29 24.88
CA VAL A 270 -9.72 -6.41 24.87
C VAL A 270 -9.50 -5.85 26.28
N GLN A 271 -8.29 -5.99 26.77
CA GLN A 271 -7.80 -5.39 28.01
C GLN A 271 -6.87 -4.21 27.66
N SER A 272 -7.16 -3.03 28.18
CA SER A 272 -6.44 -1.78 27.85
C SER A 272 -5.98 -1.01 29.10
N ARG A 273 -5.92 -1.66 30.27
CA ARG A 273 -5.55 -0.99 31.53
C ARG A 273 -4.14 -0.40 31.50
N GLU A 274 -3.24 -1.01 30.72
CA GLU A 274 -1.86 -0.59 30.54
C GLU A 274 -1.67 0.34 29.32
N LEU A 275 -2.75 0.72 28.63
CA LEU A 275 -2.75 1.70 27.57
C LEU A 275 -3.11 3.06 28.16
N THR A 276 -2.11 3.91 28.33
CA THR A 276 -2.26 5.23 29.01
C THR A 276 -2.23 6.38 28.02
N PHE A 277 -2.76 7.55 28.39
CA PHE A 277 -2.72 8.79 27.62
C PHE A 277 -2.37 10.01 28.49
#